data_282d88f4d259e240d12b2382975ce368
#
_entry.id   282d88f4d259e240d12b2382975ce368
#
_cell.length_a   1.000
_cell.length_b   1.000
_cell.length_c   1.000
_cell.angle_alpha   90.00
_cell.angle_beta   90.00
_cell.angle_gamma   90.00
#
_symmetry.space_group_name_H-M   'P 1'
#
loop_
_entity.id
_entity.type
_entity.pdbx_description
1 polymer ?
#
loop_
_entity_poly.entity_id
_entity_poly.type
_entity_poly.pdbx_seq_one_letter_code
_entity_poly.pdbx_strand_id
1 'polypeptide(L)'
;MLRLVLPLLLTAATPEAMPDDPVLRTLLEGEAAQATGDGAALLDTAQVLKALGATPAEGQQDLAALWTQEAEAKGVTRSALGFRGRALGPAYHRGALNAGDKVILRQLFLAGQRAQISVAPAGRAKLSLRVQDAGGSTLCQKDVGGPQADCAWLPLFTDRYAIVIENGGGSPATFYLIMK
;
A
#
# COMPACT_ATOMS: atom_id res chain seq x y z
N MET A 1 37.19 -33.52 31.02
CA MET A 1 36.55 -33.18 29.73
C MET A 1 35.25 -32.42 30.04
N LEU A 2 35.28 -31.10 29.99
CA LEU A 2 34.14 -30.26 30.29
C LEU A 2 33.40 -29.94 28.99
N ARG A 3 32.16 -30.44 28.83
CA ARG A 3 31.30 -30.16 27.68
C ARG A 3 30.56 -28.86 27.91
N LEU A 4 30.98 -27.82 27.19
CA LEU A 4 30.26 -26.52 27.15
C LEU A 4 29.02 -26.72 26.32
N VAL A 5 27.84 -26.70 26.96
CA VAL A 5 26.54 -26.66 26.28
C VAL A 5 26.19 -25.19 26.03
N LEU A 6 26.27 -24.76 24.79
CA LEU A 6 25.89 -23.41 24.37
C LEU A 6 24.35 -23.39 24.20
N PRO A 7 23.59 -22.53 24.92
CA PRO A 7 22.14 -22.44 24.72
C PRO A 7 21.87 -21.73 23.40
N LEU A 8 21.12 -22.40 22.53
CA LEU A 8 20.59 -21.85 21.27
C LEU A 8 19.43 -20.88 21.62
N LEU A 9 19.68 -19.59 21.61
CA LEU A 9 18.65 -18.56 21.76
C LEU A 9 17.80 -18.56 20.49
N LEU A 10 16.61 -19.19 20.52
CA LEU A 10 15.58 -19.02 19.53
C LEU A 10 15.00 -17.59 19.68
N THR A 11 15.41 -16.68 18.82
CA THR A 11 14.73 -15.40 18.65
C THR A 11 13.39 -15.63 17.95
N ALA A 12 12.30 -15.61 18.70
CA ALA A 12 10.96 -15.60 18.14
C ALA A 12 10.78 -14.29 17.36
N ALA A 13 10.68 -14.38 16.01
CA ALA A 13 10.28 -13.25 15.19
C ALA A 13 8.84 -12.87 15.57
N THR A 14 8.64 -11.68 16.12
CA THR A 14 7.31 -11.11 16.30
C THR A 14 6.65 -10.96 14.94
N PRO A 15 5.42 -11.47 14.73
CA PRO A 15 4.71 -11.24 13.48
C PRO A 15 4.56 -9.73 13.24
N GLU A 16 4.97 -9.28 12.07
CA GLU A 16 4.81 -7.90 11.65
C GLU A 16 3.31 -7.61 11.52
N ALA A 17 2.84 -6.55 12.17
CA ALA A 17 1.42 -6.19 12.13
C ALA A 17 1.02 -5.86 10.69
N MET A 18 -0.09 -6.42 10.22
CA MET A 18 -0.63 -6.17 8.88
C MET A 18 -1.51 -4.92 8.88
N PRO A 19 -1.62 -4.19 7.74
CA PRO A 19 -2.56 -3.09 7.61
C PRO A 19 -4.01 -3.52 7.85
N ASP A 20 -4.79 -2.62 8.44
CA ASP A 20 -6.24 -2.82 8.60
C ASP A 20 -6.98 -2.65 7.28
N ASP A 21 -6.48 -1.76 6.40
CA ASP A 21 -7.05 -1.56 5.07
C ASP A 21 -6.85 -2.80 4.19
N PRO A 22 -7.95 -3.42 3.68
CA PRO A 22 -7.85 -4.66 2.92
C PRO A 22 -7.11 -4.50 1.60
N VAL A 23 -7.17 -3.32 0.96
CA VAL A 23 -6.46 -3.07 -0.29
C VAL A 23 -4.97 -2.94 -0.04
N LEU A 24 -4.55 -2.19 1.02
CA LEU A 24 -3.14 -2.11 1.41
C LEU A 24 -2.57 -3.49 1.74
N ARG A 25 -3.32 -4.30 2.50
CA ARG A 25 -2.92 -5.67 2.83
C ARG A 25 -2.69 -6.50 1.57
N THR A 26 -3.66 -6.51 0.66
CA THR A 26 -3.57 -7.26 -0.60
C THR A 26 -2.38 -6.79 -1.46
N LEU A 27 -2.12 -5.48 -1.51
CA LEU A 27 -0.98 -4.93 -2.25
C LEU A 27 0.36 -5.39 -1.68
N LEU A 28 0.51 -5.41 -0.35
CA LEU A 28 1.72 -5.90 0.31
C LEU A 28 1.90 -7.42 0.18
N GLU A 29 0.81 -8.19 0.25
CA GLU A 29 0.82 -9.63 0.00
C GLU A 29 1.25 -9.94 -1.43
N GLY A 30 0.74 -9.20 -2.42
CA GLY A 30 1.14 -9.35 -3.82
C GLY A 30 2.61 -9.01 -4.06
N GLU A 31 3.13 -7.96 -3.41
CA GLU A 31 4.55 -7.62 -3.49
C GLU A 31 5.44 -8.71 -2.86
N ALA A 32 5.03 -9.27 -1.74
CA ALA A 32 5.73 -10.39 -1.10
C ALA A 32 5.70 -11.65 -1.98
N ALA A 33 4.56 -11.97 -2.59
CA ALA A 33 4.42 -13.07 -3.54
C ALA A 33 5.28 -12.87 -4.79
N GLN A 34 5.37 -11.65 -5.30
CA GLN A 34 6.24 -11.28 -6.41
C GLN A 34 7.72 -11.47 -6.06
N ALA A 35 8.14 -11.02 -4.87
CA ALA A 35 9.51 -11.16 -4.39
C ALA A 35 9.94 -12.63 -4.19
N THR A 36 9.03 -13.51 -3.78
CA THR A 36 9.28 -14.95 -3.62
C THR A 36 9.09 -15.74 -4.91
N GLY A 37 8.50 -15.13 -5.94
CA GLY A 37 8.17 -15.79 -7.19
C GLY A 37 6.99 -16.76 -7.10
N ASP A 38 6.15 -16.66 -6.08
CA ASP A 38 4.97 -17.52 -5.90
C ASP A 38 3.84 -17.10 -6.84
N GLY A 39 3.72 -17.82 -7.96
CA GLY A 39 2.70 -17.56 -8.99
C GLY A 39 1.27 -17.81 -8.50
N ALA A 40 1.05 -18.77 -7.61
CA ALA A 40 -0.28 -19.04 -7.08
C ALA A 40 -0.75 -17.90 -6.18
N ALA A 41 0.09 -17.45 -5.24
CA ALA A 41 -0.19 -16.31 -4.39
C ALA A 41 -0.36 -15.01 -5.19
N LEU A 42 0.41 -14.80 -6.27
CA LEU A 42 0.23 -13.66 -7.18
C LEU A 42 -1.14 -13.66 -7.83
N LEU A 43 -1.62 -14.81 -8.31
CA LEU A 43 -2.92 -14.92 -8.93
C LEU A 43 -4.04 -14.65 -7.93
N ASP A 44 -3.94 -15.20 -6.72
CA ASP A 44 -4.91 -15.01 -5.65
C ASP A 44 -5.00 -13.54 -5.24
N THR A 45 -3.87 -12.87 -5.01
CA THR A 45 -3.84 -11.44 -4.66
C THR A 45 -4.37 -10.56 -5.78
N ALA A 46 -4.08 -10.88 -7.05
CA ALA A 46 -4.65 -10.16 -8.20
C ALA A 46 -6.18 -10.28 -8.25
N GLN A 47 -6.74 -11.47 -7.93
CA GLN A 47 -8.17 -11.70 -7.88
C GLN A 47 -8.83 -10.94 -6.72
N VAL A 48 -8.21 -10.95 -5.53
CA VAL A 48 -8.71 -10.20 -4.37
C VAL A 48 -8.71 -8.71 -4.66
N LEU A 49 -7.63 -8.16 -5.27
CA LEU A 49 -7.55 -6.75 -5.63
C LEU A 49 -8.68 -6.34 -6.59
N LYS A 50 -8.98 -7.18 -7.59
CA LYS A 50 -10.12 -7.00 -8.50
C LYS A 50 -11.46 -7.08 -7.76
N ALA A 51 -11.59 -8.01 -6.82
CA ALA A 51 -12.80 -8.19 -6.02
C ALA A 51 -13.10 -6.98 -5.12
N LEU A 52 -12.05 -6.36 -4.56
CA LEU A 52 -12.14 -5.12 -3.79
C LEU A 52 -12.46 -3.90 -4.66
N GLY A 53 -12.47 -4.06 -5.99
CA GLY A 53 -12.72 -2.97 -6.94
C GLY A 53 -11.60 -1.92 -6.95
N ALA A 54 -10.44 -2.23 -6.39
CA ALA A 54 -9.31 -1.32 -6.35
C ALA A 54 -8.76 -1.08 -7.77
N THR A 55 -8.53 0.19 -8.10
CA THR A 55 -8.03 0.60 -9.41
C THR A 55 -6.73 1.38 -9.27
N PRO A 56 -5.82 1.29 -10.26
CA PRO A 56 -4.64 2.15 -10.24
C PRO A 56 -5.06 3.63 -10.35
N ALA A 57 -4.37 4.51 -9.63
CA ALA A 57 -4.47 5.94 -9.82
C ALA A 57 -3.99 6.32 -11.23
N GLU A 58 -4.34 7.52 -11.69
CA GLU A 58 -3.93 8.01 -13.02
C GLU A 58 -2.40 7.91 -13.20
N GLY A 59 -1.98 7.32 -14.32
CA GLY A 59 -0.56 7.10 -14.64
C GLY A 59 0.10 5.94 -13.88
N GLN A 60 -0.62 5.21 -13.02
CA GLN A 60 -0.11 4.07 -12.30
C GLN A 60 -0.34 2.74 -13.06
N GLN A 61 0.55 1.79 -12.82
CA GLN A 61 0.43 0.45 -13.40
C GLN A 61 -0.71 -0.34 -12.73
N ASP A 62 -1.48 -1.07 -13.54
CA ASP A 62 -2.47 -2.03 -13.04
C ASP A 62 -1.75 -3.28 -12.50
N LEU A 63 -1.57 -3.32 -11.16
CA LEU A 63 -0.89 -4.41 -10.48
C LEU A 63 -1.69 -5.72 -10.58
N ALA A 64 -3.02 -5.67 -10.60
CA ALA A 64 -3.83 -6.88 -10.75
C ALA A 64 -3.66 -7.51 -12.14
N ALA A 65 -3.50 -6.69 -13.18
CA ALA A 65 -3.20 -7.18 -14.53
C ALA A 65 -1.77 -7.73 -14.61
N LEU A 66 -0.78 -7.00 -14.08
CA LEU A 66 0.62 -7.40 -14.03
C LEU A 66 0.80 -8.75 -13.34
N TRP A 67 0.29 -8.88 -12.11
CA TRP A 67 0.42 -10.10 -11.31
C TRP A 67 -0.30 -11.29 -11.94
N THR A 68 -1.44 -11.05 -12.60
CA THR A 68 -2.12 -12.09 -13.38
C THR A 68 -1.22 -12.60 -14.50
N GLN A 69 -0.59 -11.69 -15.26
CA GLN A 69 0.31 -12.04 -16.35
C GLN A 69 1.57 -12.79 -15.86
N GLU A 70 2.16 -12.34 -14.75
CA GLU A 70 3.32 -13.02 -14.16
C GLU A 70 2.98 -14.44 -13.66
N ALA A 71 1.80 -14.63 -13.04
CA ALA A 71 1.33 -15.94 -12.62
C ALA A 71 1.11 -16.89 -13.80
N GLU A 72 0.47 -16.39 -14.88
CA GLU A 72 0.27 -17.16 -16.11
C GLU A 72 1.60 -17.55 -16.76
N ALA A 73 2.59 -16.66 -16.79
CA ALA A 73 3.94 -16.95 -17.28
C ALA A 73 4.66 -18.05 -16.48
N LYS A 74 4.28 -18.25 -15.20
CA LYS A 74 4.75 -19.32 -14.33
C LYS A 74 3.92 -20.62 -14.45
N GLY A 75 2.98 -20.69 -15.39
CA GLY A 75 2.13 -21.85 -15.63
C GLY A 75 0.97 -22.00 -14.66
N VAL A 76 0.66 -20.98 -13.85
CA VAL A 76 -0.53 -20.99 -13.00
C VAL A 76 -1.75 -20.63 -13.82
N THR A 77 -2.69 -21.57 -13.96
CA THR A 77 -3.93 -21.36 -14.72
C THR A 77 -5.04 -20.83 -13.84
N ARG A 78 -5.89 -19.96 -14.40
CA ARG A 78 -7.07 -19.41 -13.73
C ARG A 78 -8.04 -20.51 -13.32
N SER A 79 -8.44 -20.53 -12.06
CA SER A 79 -9.71 -21.13 -11.66
C SER A 79 -10.84 -20.27 -12.25
N ALA A 80 -11.85 -20.90 -12.87
CA ALA A 80 -12.91 -20.23 -13.65
C ALA A 80 -13.94 -19.45 -12.81
N LEU A 81 -13.61 -19.00 -11.62
CA LEU A 81 -14.47 -18.13 -10.81
C LEU A 81 -14.45 -16.70 -11.38
N GLY A 82 -15.29 -16.49 -12.39
CA GLY A 82 -15.51 -15.16 -12.96
C GLY A 82 -16.18 -14.25 -11.94
N PHE A 83 -15.41 -13.35 -11.35
CA PHE A 83 -15.95 -12.27 -10.53
C PHE A 83 -16.70 -11.30 -11.45
N ARG A 84 -18.04 -11.27 -11.35
CA ARG A 84 -18.92 -10.35 -12.07
C ARG A 84 -19.37 -9.25 -11.12
N GLY A 85 -18.58 -8.20 -10.98
CA GLY A 85 -18.99 -7.01 -10.25
C GLY A 85 -17.96 -5.89 -10.47
N ARG A 86 -18.40 -4.76 -11.04
CA ARG A 86 -17.64 -3.49 -10.96
C ARG A 86 -18.08 -2.78 -9.69
N ALA A 87 -17.39 -3.00 -8.59
CA ALA A 87 -17.44 -2.07 -7.48
C ALA A 87 -16.55 -0.87 -7.87
N LEU A 88 -17.06 0.35 -7.68
CA LEU A 88 -16.22 1.54 -7.67
C LEU A 88 -15.45 1.49 -6.35
N GLY A 89 -14.26 0.96 -6.40
CA GLY A 89 -13.37 0.82 -5.25
C GLY A 89 -12.38 1.98 -5.15
N PRO A 90 -11.52 1.94 -4.14
CA PRO A 90 -10.52 2.97 -3.92
C PRO A 90 -9.46 2.96 -5.03
N ALA A 91 -8.86 4.14 -5.27
CA ALA A 91 -7.69 4.24 -6.12
C ALA A 91 -6.42 3.94 -5.31
N TYR A 92 -5.46 3.21 -5.90
CA TYR A 92 -4.16 2.97 -5.30
C TYR A 92 -3.03 3.60 -6.12
N HIS A 93 -1.97 4.01 -5.41
CA HIS A 93 -0.72 4.52 -5.97
C HIS A 93 0.45 3.78 -5.34
N ARG A 94 1.38 3.29 -6.15
CA ARG A 94 2.67 2.73 -5.71
C ARG A 94 3.75 3.76 -5.93
N GLY A 95 4.49 4.12 -4.88
CA GLY A 95 5.58 5.08 -4.95
C GLY A 95 6.87 4.54 -4.39
N ALA A 96 7.98 5.15 -4.81
CA ALA A 96 9.30 4.91 -4.24
C ALA A 96 9.99 6.26 -3.99
N LEU A 97 10.68 6.39 -2.85
CA LEU A 97 11.41 7.58 -2.45
C LEU A 97 12.81 7.19 -2.00
N ASN A 98 13.83 7.93 -2.43
CA ASN A 98 15.16 7.83 -1.83
C ASN A 98 15.15 8.40 -0.40
N ALA A 99 16.23 8.18 0.33
CA ALA A 99 16.42 8.77 1.66
C ALA A 99 16.34 10.30 1.59
N GLY A 100 15.50 10.91 2.41
CA GLY A 100 15.29 12.36 2.47
C GLY A 100 14.40 12.93 1.35
N ASP A 101 13.95 12.11 0.39
CA ASP A 101 13.08 12.56 -0.69
C ASP A 101 11.63 12.67 -0.22
N LYS A 102 10.86 13.48 -0.95
CA LYS A 102 9.41 13.62 -0.80
C LYS A 102 8.71 13.63 -2.14
N VAL A 103 7.47 13.17 -2.14
CA VAL A 103 6.54 13.29 -3.27
C VAL A 103 5.32 14.10 -2.85
N ILE A 104 4.78 14.88 -3.77
CA ILE A 104 3.54 15.63 -3.58
C ILE A 104 2.56 15.20 -4.67
N LEU A 105 1.50 14.53 -4.25
CA LEU A 105 0.39 14.14 -5.11
C LEU A 105 -0.75 15.14 -4.92
N ARG A 106 -1.40 15.53 -6.02
CA ARG A 106 -2.56 16.43 -5.98
C ARG A 106 -3.80 15.67 -6.40
N GLN A 107 -4.73 15.47 -5.47
CA GLN A 107 -5.95 14.70 -5.69
C GLN A 107 -7.18 15.58 -5.46
N LEU A 108 -8.15 15.49 -6.38
CA LEU A 108 -9.45 16.14 -6.23
C LEU A 108 -10.31 15.34 -5.24
N PHE A 109 -10.86 16.02 -4.23
CA PHE A 109 -11.88 15.47 -3.35
C PHE A 109 -13.13 16.33 -3.40
N LEU A 110 -14.29 15.67 -3.33
CA LEU A 110 -15.59 16.31 -3.48
C LEU A 110 -16.11 16.83 -2.14
N ALA A 111 -16.72 18.01 -2.16
CA ALA A 111 -17.39 18.58 -0.99
C ALA A 111 -18.45 17.64 -0.41
N GLY A 112 -18.50 17.55 0.93
CA GLY A 112 -19.50 16.76 1.63
C GLY A 112 -19.31 15.24 1.56
N GLN A 113 -18.30 14.73 0.85
CA GLN A 113 -17.93 13.32 0.84
C GLN A 113 -16.74 13.10 1.76
N ARG A 114 -16.82 12.07 2.62
CA ARG A 114 -15.69 11.72 3.48
C ARG A 114 -14.50 11.29 2.62
N ALA A 115 -13.41 12.02 2.74
CA ALA A 115 -12.14 11.70 2.13
C ALA A 115 -11.26 10.91 3.11
N GLN A 116 -10.53 9.93 2.61
CA GLN A 116 -9.58 9.16 3.40
C GLN A 116 -8.35 8.83 2.56
N ILE A 117 -7.19 8.98 3.17
CA ILE A 117 -5.88 8.58 2.66
C ILE A 117 -5.30 7.56 3.63
N SER A 118 -4.91 6.41 3.11
CA SER A 118 -4.20 5.37 3.87
C SER A 118 -2.85 5.10 3.21
N VAL A 119 -1.77 5.09 3.99
CA VAL A 119 -0.40 4.84 3.51
C VAL A 119 0.21 3.68 4.29
N ALA A 120 0.82 2.74 3.58
CA ALA A 120 1.62 1.67 4.17
C ALA A 120 2.99 1.59 3.48
N PRO A 121 4.10 1.43 4.22
CA PRO A 121 5.39 1.13 3.63
C PRO A 121 5.44 -0.33 3.18
N ALA A 122 6.13 -0.60 2.07
CA ALA A 122 6.50 -1.96 1.70
C ALA A 122 7.82 -2.32 2.42
N GLY A 123 7.69 -2.84 3.63
CA GLY A 123 8.81 -3.12 4.53
C GLY A 123 9.02 -2.03 5.59
N ARG A 124 10.18 -2.07 6.26
CA ARG A 124 10.49 -1.13 7.35
C ARG A 124 11.03 0.19 6.80
N ALA A 125 10.21 1.24 6.85
CA ALA A 125 10.62 2.58 6.43
C ALA A 125 10.08 3.65 7.39
N LYS A 126 10.80 4.77 7.50
CA LYS A 126 10.37 5.95 8.26
C LYS A 126 9.73 6.93 7.29
N LEU A 127 8.46 6.73 7.01
CA LEU A 127 7.68 7.64 6.18
C LEU A 127 6.86 8.58 7.04
N SER A 128 6.54 9.75 6.52
CA SER A 128 5.51 10.64 7.06
C SER A 128 4.46 10.94 6.00
N LEU A 129 3.20 11.07 6.44
CA LEU A 129 2.05 11.47 5.64
C LEU A 129 1.58 12.83 6.11
N ARG A 130 1.39 13.78 5.18
CA ARG A 130 0.74 15.06 5.44
C ARG A 130 -0.26 15.37 4.34
N VAL A 131 -1.45 15.81 4.76
CA VAL A 131 -2.51 16.26 3.85
C VAL A 131 -2.71 17.76 4.06
N GLN A 132 -2.70 18.51 2.96
CA GLN A 132 -2.87 19.96 2.97
C GLN A 132 -4.02 20.37 2.04
N ASP A 133 -4.76 21.41 2.43
CA ASP A 133 -5.76 22.03 1.58
C ASP A 133 -5.12 22.88 0.46
N ALA A 134 -5.95 23.48 -0.39
CA ALA A 134 -5.50 24.34 -1.48
C ALA A 134 -4.77 25.61 -1.01
N GLY A 135 -5.04 26.07 0.20
CA GLY A 135 -4.36 27.20 0.86
C GLY A 135 -3.02 26.81 1.50
N GLY A 136 -2.66 25.52 1.50
CA GLY A 136 -1.45 25.00 2.11
C GLY A 136 -1.58 24.71 3.61
N SER A 137 -2.76 24.85 4.20
CA SER A 137 -3.00 24.52 5.62
C SER A 137 -3.00 23.01 5.80
N THR A 138 -2.29 22.54 6.83
CA THR A 138 -2.20 21.12 7.14
C THR A 138 -3.48 20.65 7.85
N LEU A 139 -4.19 19.71 7.22
CA LEU A 139 -5.40 19.08 7.76
C LEU A 139 -5.08 17.86 8.63
N CYS A 140 -4.06 17.12 8.25
CA CYS A 140 -3.62 15.93 8.94
C CYS A 140 -2.12 15.71 8.70
N GLN A 141 -1.41 15.28 9.74
CA GLN A 141 -0.02 14.85 9.64
C GLN A 141 0.20 13.67 10.56
N LYS A 142 0.84 12.61 10.05
CA LYS A 142 1.16 11.40 10.80
C LYS A 142 2.48 10.80 10.35
N ASP A 143 3.21 10.24 11.30
CA ASP A 143 4.34 9.36 11.02
C ASP A 143 3.79 7.95 10.68
N VAL A 144 4.34 7.36 9.62
CA VAL A 144 4.01 5.99 9.21
C VAL A 144 5.00 5.06 9.90
N GLY A 145 4.82 4.89 11.22
CA GLY A 145 5.70 4.06 12.07
C GLY A 145 5.18 2.65 12.33
N GLY A 146 3.98 2.33 11.84
CA GLY A 146 3.31 1.03 11.98
C GLY A 146 2.94 0.46 10.60
N PRO A 147 2.01 -0.50 10.55
CA PRO A 147 1.59 -1.15 9.31
C PRO A 147 0.91 -0.18 8.35
N GLN A 148 0.27 0.87 8.86
CA GLN A 148 -0.33 1.95 8.06
C GLN A 148 -0.50 3.24 8.88
N ALA A 149 -0.68 4.35 8.16
CA ALA A 149 -1.16 5.62 8.71
C ALA A 149 -2.36 6.11 7.89
N ASP A 150 -3.38 6.64 8.57
CA ASP A 150 -4.61 7.10 7.97
C ASP A 150 -4.86 8.57 8.27
N CYS A 151 -5.23 9.32 7.25
CA CYS A 151 -5.79 10.67 7.35
C CYS A 151 -7.21 10.67 6.80
N ALA A 152 -8.18 11.15 7.57
CA ALA A 152 -9.56 11.27 7.12
C ALA A 152 -10.11 12.63 7.48
N TRP A 153 -10.87 13.24 6.54
CA TRP A 153 -11.51 14.54 6.74
C TRP A 153 -12.80 14.64 5.91
N LEU A 154 -13.55 15.69 6.15
CA LEU A 154 -14.72 16.03 5.35
C LEU A 154 -14.42 17.32 4.59
N PRO A 155 -14.20 17.28 3.25
CA PRO A 155 -14.00 18.47 2.45
C PRO A 155 -15.21 19.40 2.50
N LEU A 156 -15.01 20.66 2.85
CA LEU A 156 -16.07 21.68 2.80
C LEU A 156 -16.34 22.17 1.37
N PHE A 157 -15.30 22.15 0.54
CA PHE A 157 -15.35 22.52 -0.87
C PHE A 157 -14.73 21.44 -1.73
N THR A 158 -15.24 21.27 -2.95
CA THR A 158 -14.59 20.42 -3.97
C THR A 158 -13.31 21.12 -4.41
N ASP A 159 -12.17 20.53 -4.07
CA ASP A 159 -10.86 21.11 -4.36
C ASP A 159 -9.75 20.06 -4.46
N ARG A 160 -8.57 20.50 -4.92
CA ARG A 160 -7.35 19.67 -4.99
C ARG A 160 -6.57 19.80 -3.69
N TYR A 161 -6.43 18.68 -3.01
CA TYR A 161 -5.63 18.55 -1.80
C TYR A 161 -4.24 18.03 -2.15
N ALA A 162 -3.23 18.53 -1.45
CA ALA A 162 -1.86 18.03 -1.58
C ALA A 162 -1.63 16.92 -0.55
N ILE A 163 -1.24 15.74 -1.05
CA ILE A 163 -0.83 14.59 -0.24
C ILE A 163 0.68 14.53 -0.33
N VAL A 164 1.36 14.81 0.78
CA VAL A 164 2.82 14.83 0.88
C VAL A 164 3.26 13.57 1.61
N ILE A 165 4.11 12.78 0.97
CA ILE A 165 4.78 11.63 1.57
C ILE A 165 6.27 11.92 1.56
N GLU A 166 6.91 11.79 2.70
CA GLU A 166 8.33 12.07 2.89
C GLU A 166 9.03 10.86 3.51
N ASN A 167 10.19 10.52 3.00
CA ASN A 167 11.05 9.49 3.55
C ASN A 167 12.09 10.12 4.47
N GLY A 168 11.80 10.12 5.77
CA GLY A 168 12.73 10.57 6.82
C GLY A 168 13.76 9.52 7.24
N GLY A 169 13.79 8.35 6.56
CA GLY A 169 14.76 7.29 6.80
C GLY A 169 16.07 7.49 6.04
N GLY A 170 17.07 6.67 6.37
CA GLY A 170 18.40 6.68 5.73
C GLY A 170 18.51 5.74 4.51
N SER A 171 17.42 5.08 4.10
CA SER A 171 17.40 4.12 2.99
C SER A 171 16.23 4.39 2.06
N PRO A 172 16.29 3.98 0.77
CA PRO A 172 15.16 4.05 -0.12
C PRO A 172 13.95 3.28 0.45
N ALA A 173 12.75 3.78 0.19
CA ALA A 173 11.50 3.21 0.66
C ALA A 173 10.46 3.14 -0.46
N THR A 174 9.80 2.01 -0.58
CA THR A 174 8.58 1.84 -1.40
C THR A 174 7.37 1.95 -0.50
N PHE A 175 6.27 2.49 -1.00
CA PHE A 175 5.03 2.62 -0.27
C PHE A 175 3.82 2.43 -1.19
N TYR A 176 2.71 2.09 -0.56
CA TYR A 176 1.39 2.12 -1.18
C TYR A 176 0.52 3.19 -0.53
N LEU A 177 -0.24 3.89 -1.35
CA LEU A 177 -1.20 4.91 -0.97
C LEU A 177 -2.57 4.52 -1.49
N ILE A 178 -3.58 4.57 -0.64
CA ILE A 178 -4.99 4.36 -1.00
C ILE A 178 -5.74 5.67 -0.82
N MET A 179 -6.56 5.99 -1.80
CA MET A 179 -7.43 7.20 -1.82
C MET A 179 -8.89 6.76 -1.92
N LYS A 180 -9.69 7.20 -0.97
CA LYS A 180 -11.14 6.95 -0.87
C LYS A 180 -11.92 8.23 -0.78
#